data_687e3b130101e3750abb7211e196a9d5
#
_entry.id   687e3b130101e3750abb7211e196a9d5
#
_cell.length_a   1.000
_cell.length_b   1.000
_cell.length_c   1.000
_cell.angle_alpha   90.00
_cell.angle_beta   90.00
_cell.angle_gamma   90.00
#
_symmetry.space_group_name_H-M   'P 1'
#
loop_
_entity.id
_entity.type
_entity.pdbx_description
1 polymer ?
#
loop_
_entity_poly.entity_id
_entity_poly.type
_entity_poly.pdbx_seq_one_letter_code
_entity_poly.pdbx_strand_id
1 'polypeptide(L)'
;MTQSAGSANPIQIGVCGWGDHDLYPPGTASKDKLNLYAGHFPVVEVDSTYHAIQPRERMARWVEATPASFRFVVKAYREMTGHGRREGAPVRSMKEILRDFVESVTPMAEAGKLTAVLFQFPPWYDCTQKHVRYIRSCRQAIPDLPLAVEFRNRTWFEPRYREGSLRFLEEEKLIHVVCDEPQAGMGSVPAVPVVTHPEQSLIRFHGRNTSGWRKVGRSNAHWRDVRYAYRYSEEELTEWVERVRQMKRSAKQITLLFNNNSRGDAADNAKQMARLLGVESTGLAPRQMEMF
;
A
#
# COMPACT_ATOMS: atom_id res chain seq x y z
N MET A 1 15.60 -12.84 33.48
CA MET A 1 14.30 -12.27 33.16
C MET A 1 14.28 -12.08 31.64
N THR A 2 13.74 -13.05 30.92
CA THR A 2 13.58 -13.00 29.46
C THR A 2 12.46 -12.01 29.13
N GLN A 3 12.81 -10.87 28.54
CA GLN A 3 11.80 -9.99 27.93
C GLN A 3 11.08 -10.79 26.83
N SER A 4 9.80 -11.05 27.06
CA SER A 4 8.89 -11.55 26.04
C SER A 4 8.94 -10.57 24.87
N ALA A 5 9.38 -11.03 23.71
CA ALA A 5 9.24 -10.29 22.47
C ALA A 5 7.75 -9.99 22.30
N GLY A 6 7.35 -8.74 22.51
CA GLY A 6 5.97 -8.31 22.41
C GLY A 6 5.43 -8.72 21.05
N SER A 7 4.37 -9.49 21.00
CA SER A 7 3.72 -9.86 19.75
C SER A 7 3.36 -8.58 19.01
N ALA A 8 3.84 -8.45 17.76
CA ALA A 8 3.51 -7.29 16.92
C ALA A 8 1.98 -7.13 16.85
N ASN A 9 1.50 -5.89 16.96
CA ASN A 9 0.06 -5.62 16.87
C ASN A 9 -0.49 -6.19 15.56
N PRO A 10 -1.54 -7.01 15.61
CA PRO A 10 -2.10 -7.65 14.42
C PRO A 10 -2.73 -6.65 13.42
N ILE A 11 -2.87 -5.40 13.80
CA ILE A 11 -3.33 -4.32 12.90
C ILE A 11 -2.23 -3.27 12.86
N GLN A 12 -1.74 -2.99 11.65
CA GLN A 12 -0.76 -1.94 11.38
C GLN A 12 -1.41 -0.85 10.53
N ILE A 13 -1.20 0.40 10.92
CA ILE A 13 -1.79 1.55 10.24
C ILE A 13 -0.68 2.50 9.85
N GLY A 14 -0.69 2.96 8.61
CA GLY A 14 0.26 3.91 8.08
C GLY A 14 -0.30 4.67 6.88
N VAL A 15 0.58 5.34 6.15
CA VAL A 15 0.21 6.14 4.98
C VAL A 15 1.07 5.80 3.77
N CYS A 16 0.64 6.29 2.59
CA CYS A 16 1.40 6.13 1.35
C CYS A 16 2.45 7.24 1.24
N GLY A 17 3.72 6.83 1.13
CA GLY A 17 4.88 7.73 1.17
C GLY A 17 5.15 8.31 2.57
N TRP A 18 6.28 8.98 2.70
CA TRP A 18 6.67 9.68 3.93
C TRP A 18 7.15 11.12 3.67
N GLY A 19 7.04 11.62 2.42
CA GLY A 19 7.62 12.92 2.03
C GLY A 19 6.74 14.12 2.37
N ASP A 20 5.42 13.96 2.21
CA ASP A 20 4.48 15.09 2.08
C ASP A 20 3.42 15.08 3.20
N HIS A 21 3.85 14.96 4.45
CA HIS A 21 2.99 14.97 5.62
C HIS A 21 3.40 16.06 6.61
N ASP A 22 2.44 16.63 7.32
CA ASP A 22 2.67 17.59 8.41
C ASP A 22 3.09 16.87 9.72
N LEU A 23 4.09 16.01 9.60
CA LEU A 23 4.63 15.19 10.70
C LEU A 23 6.01 15.69 11.17
N TYR A 24 6.60 16.61 10.45
CA TYR A 24 7.99 16.96 10.60
C TYR A 24 8.19 18.39 11.04
N PRO A 25 9.20 18.68 11.87
CA PRO A 25 9.61 20.04 12.15
C PRO A 25 9.95 20.80 10.84
N PRO A 26 9.70 22.13 10.81
CA PRO A 26 10.11 22.96 9.66
C PRO A 26 11.59 22.78 9.34
N GLY A 27 11.93 22.67 8.05
CA GLY A 27 13.31 22.52 7.61
C GLY A 27 13.90 21.11 7.68
N THR A 28 13.08 20.09 8.05
CA THR A 28 13.53 18.69 8.07
C THR A 28 14.05 18.25 6.70
N ALA A 29 15.29 17.78 6.65
CA ALA A 29 15.90 17.27 5.42
C ALA A 29 15.22 15.98 4.96
N SER A 30 15.06 15.78 3.64
CA SER A 30 14.37 14.62 3.08
C SER A 30 14.95 13.27 3.52
N LYS A 31 16.26 13.21 3.79
CA LYS A 31 16.94 11.99 4.26
C LYS A 31 16.52 11.56 5.67
N ASP A 32 16.08 12.51 6.50
CA ASP A 32 15.74 12.28 7.92
C ASP A 32 14.24 11.99 8.10
N LYS A 33 13.41 12.29 7.10
CA LYS A 33 11.96 12.15 7.17
C LYS A 33 11.50 10.72 7.46
N LEU A 34 12.16 9.68 6.91
CA LEU A 34 11.74 8.29 7.13
C LEU A 34 11.94 7.88 8.60
N ASN A 35 13.04 8.27 9.23
CA ASN A 35 13.27 7.99 10.65
C ASN A 35 12.23 8.69 11.53
N LEU A 36 11.94 9.96 11.26
CA LEU A 36 10.90 10.69 11.98
C LEU A 36 9.51 10.09 11.74
N TYR A 37 9.20 9.71 10.50
CA TYR A 37 7.96 9.01 10.15
C TYR A 37 7.76 7.73 10.99
N ALA A 38 8.83 6.94 11.15
CA ALA A 38 8.80 5.71 11.94
C ALA A 38 8.54 5.94 13.44
N GLY A 39 8.64 7.18 13.92
CA GLY A 39 8.17 7.59 15.24
C GLY A 39 6.65 7.81 15.32
N HIS A 40 5.95 7.87 14.19
CA HIS A 40 4.50 8.09 14.14
C HIS A 40 3.71 6.85 13.72
N PHE A 41 4.25 6.04 12.80
CA PHE A 41 3.57 4.90 12.21
C PHE A 41 4.48 3.68 12.11
N PRO A 42 3.96 2.45 12.28
CA PRO A 42 4.73 1.21 12.21
C PRO A 42 4.93 0.68 10.79
N VAL A 43 4.26 1.25 9.80
CA VAL A 43 4.27 0.78 8.40
C VAL A 43 4.16 1.95 7.44
N VAL A 44 4.80 1.81 6.26
CA VAL A 44 4.68 2.78 5.16
C VAL A 44 4.57 2.08 3.80
N GLU A 45 3.86 2.70 2.85
CA GLU A 45 3.94 2.31 1.44
C GLU A 45 5.05 3.09 0.74
N VAL A 46 5.90 2.37 0.01
CA VAL A 46 7.00 2.94 -0.79
C VAL A 46 6.53 3.16 -2.22
N ASP A 47 6.13 4.38 -2.57
CA ASP A 47 5.64 4.74 -3.91
C ASP A 47 6.74 5.04 -4.93
N SER A 48 7.93 5.43 -4.48
CA SER A 48 9.03 5.81 -5.37
C SER A 48 9.48 4.68 -6.29
N THR A 49 9.31 3.44 -5.86
CA THR A 49 9.62 2.22 -6.63
C THR A 49 8.74 2.05 -7.88
N TYR A 50 7.53 2.62 -7.88
CA TYR A 50 6.68 2.66 -9.08
C TYR A 50 7.32 3.46 -10.22
N HIS A 51 8.06 4.51 -9.92
CA HIS A 51 8.67 5.38 -10.92
C HIS A 51 10.04 4.89 -11.38
N ALA A 52 10.79 4.21 -10.51
CA ALA A 52 12.10 3.63 -10.81
C ALA A 52 12.40 2.51 -9.81
N ILE A 53 13.00 1.42 -10.29
CA ILE A 53 13.56 0.38 -9.42
C ILE A 53 14.69 1.04 -8.62
N GLN A 54 14.59 0.98 -7.29
CA GLN A 54 15.57 1.64 -6.42
C GLN A 54 16.83 0.79 -6.28
N PRO A 55 18.02 1.41 -6.16
CA PRO A 55 19.23 0.65 -5.84
C PRO A 55 19.09 -0.15 -4.54
N ARG A 56 19.64 -1.38 -4.51
CA ARG A 56 19.64 -2.27 -3.34
C ARG A 56 20.15 -1.57 -2.08
N GLU A 57 21.22 -0.77 -2.21
CA GLU A 57 21.85 -0.03 -1.11
C GLU A 57 20.93 1.05 -0.54
N ARG A 58 20.04 1.63 -1.37
CA ARG A 58 19.02 2.58 -0.88
C ARG A 58 17.97 1.87 -0.04
N MET A 59 17.52 0.70 -0.49
CA MET A 59 16.55 -0.11 0.25
C MET A 59 17.15 -0.59 1.58
N ALA A 60 18.43 -0.99 1.58
CA ALA A 60 19.17 -1.35 2.80
C ALA A 60 19.25 -0.17 3.80
N ARG A 61 19.59 1.04 3.33
CA ARG A 61 19.58 2.24 4.19
C ARG A 61 18.20 2.53 4.80
N TRP A 62 17.10 2.28 4.08
CA TRP A 62 15.77 2.44 4.66
C TRP A 62 15.47 1.40 5.73
N VAL A 63 15.95 0.18 5.56
CA VAL A 63 15.88 -0.87 6.59
C VAL A 63 16.63 -0.44 7.85
N GLU A 64 17.87 0.06 7.71
CA GLU A 64 18.71 0.53 8.82
C GLU A 64 18.12 1.77 9.53
N ALA A 65 17.50 2.68 8.78
CA ALA A 65 16.92 3.92 9.30
C ALA A 65 15.62 3.71 10.09
N THR A 66 15.11 2.48 10.21
CA THR A 66 13.82 2.19 10.85
C THR A 66 13.94 1.12 11.92
N PRO A 67 13.08 1.11 12.96
CA PRO A 67 13.06 0.08 13.99
C PRO A 67 12.87 -1.34 13.42
N ALA A 68 13.27 -2.37 14.15
CA ALA A 68 13.09 -3.78 13.75
C ALA A 68 11.61 -4.17 13.52
N SER A 69 10.70 -3.55 14.27
CA SER A 69 9.24 -3.70 14.15
C SER A 69 8.64 -3.02 12.92
N PHE A 70 9.35 -2.10 12.28
CA PHE A 70 8.84 -1.31 11.16
C PHE A 70 8.65 -2.15 9.90
N ARG A 71 7.61 -1.85 9.12
CA ARG A 71 7.23 -2.62 7.93
C ARG A 71 7.11 -1.73 6.70
N PHE A 72 7.36 -2.33 5.54
CA PHE A 72 7.23 -1.69 4.23
C PHE A 72 6.25 -2.46 3.35
N VAL A 73 5.34 -1.75 2.71
CA VAL A 73 4.63 -2.20 1.51
C VAL A 73 5.30 -1.54 0.33
N VAL A 74 5.84 -2.32 -0.61
CA VAL A 74 6.63 -1.78 -1.72
C VAL A 74 5.84 -1.85 -3.00
N LYS A 75 5.56 -0.72 -3.62
CA LYS A 75 4.81 -0.67 -4.88
C LYS A 75 5.63 -1.22 -6.03
N ALA A 76 5.08 -2.12 -6.81
CA ALA A 76 5.72 -2.70 -7.99
C ALA A 76 6.06 -1.63 -9.02
N TYR A 77 7.16 -1.82 -9.74
CA TYR A 77 7.56 -0.92 -10.83
C TYR A 77 6.51 -0.91 -11.94
N ARG A 78 6.22 0.26 -12.49
CA ARG A 78 5.10 0.53 -13.39
C ARG A 78 4.95 -0.44 -14.57
N GLU A 79 6.06 -0.90 -15.15
CA GLU A 79 6.02 -1.84 -16.27
C GLU A 79 5.54 -3.24 -15.86
N MET A 80 5.79 -3.64 -14.60
CA MET A 80 5.30 -4.90 -14.04
C MET A 80 3.78 -4.95 -13.91
N THR A 81 3.11 -3.81 -13.93
CA THR A 81 1.66 -3.70 -13.70
C THR A 81 0.89 -3.15 -14.91
N GLY A 82 1.51 -3.14 -16.08
CA GLY A 82 0.83 -2.74 -17.32
C GLY A 82 0.62 -1.23 -17.51
N HIS A 83 1.30 -0.37 -16.72
CA HIS A 83 1.25 1.08 -16.92
C HIS A 83 2.17 1.57 -18.05
N GLY A 84 2.86 0.63 -18.71
CA GLY A 84 3.76 0.92 -19.81
C GLY A 84 5.10 1.53 -19.36
N ARG A 85 6.01 1.60 -20.31
CA ARG A 85 7.35 2.13 -20.13
C ARG A 85 7.32 3.66 -20.03
N ARG A 86 8.23 4.21 -19.22
CA ARG A 86 8.46 5.67 -19.19
C ARG A 86 9.07 6.10 -20.52
N GLU A 87 8.64 7.25 -21.02
CA GLU A 87 9.23 7.86 -22.22
C GLU A 87 10.75 8.05 -22.05
N GLY A 88 11.52 7.70 -23.07
CA GLY A 88 12.98 7.76 -23.05
C GLY A 88 13.69 6.65 -22.23
N ALA A 89 12.95 5.79 -21.52
CA ALA A 89 13.57 4.69 -20.79
C ALA A 89 14.04 3.57 -21.76
N PRO A 90 15.12 2.83 -21.44
CA PRO A 90 15.60 1.73 -22.28
C PRO A 90 14.55 0.59 -22.36
N VAL A 91 14.53 -0.12 -23.47
CA VAL A 91 13.71 -1.31 -23.65
C VAL A 91 14.37 -2.45 -22.87
N ARG A 92 13.60 -3.05 -21.96
CA ARG A 92 14.05 -4.19 -21.14
C ARG A 92 13.02 -5.32 -21.22
N SER A 93 13.46 -6.54 -21.11
CA SER A 93 12.55 -7.68 -20.99
C SER A 93 11.89 -7.68 -19.59
N MET A 94 10.67 -8.22 -19.50
CA MET A 94 10.00 -8.36 -18.19
C MET A 94 10.81 -9.22 -17.22
N LYS A 95 11.55 -10.21 -17.72
CA LYS A 95 12.43 -11.06 -16.92
C LYS A 95 13.56 -10.24 -16.24
N GLU A 96 14.19 -9.33 -16.98
CA GLU A 96 15.21 -8.42 -16.41
C GLU A 96 14.60 -7.46 -15.38
N ILE A 97 13.45 -6.90 -15.69
CA ILE A 97 12.73 -5.98 -14.78
C ILE A 97 12.38 -6.69 -13.46
N LEU A 98 11.81 -7.90 -13.53
CA LEU A 98 11.46 -8.67 -12.34
C LEU A 98 12.69 -9.04 -11.51
N ARG A 99 13.77 -9.51 -12.17
CA ARG A 99 15.04 -9.83 -11.48
C ARG A 99 15.57 -8.63 -10.71
N ASP A 100 15.70 -7.48 -11.38
CA ASP A 100 16.27 -6.28 -10.77
C ASP A 100 15.36 -5.71 -9.67
N PHE A 101 14.04 -5.87 -9.82
CA PHE A 101 13.09 -5.47 -8.77
C PHE A 101 13.22 -6.38 -7.54
N VAL A 102 13.33 -7.69 -7.72
CA VAL A 102 13.55 -8.65 -6.62
C VAL A 102 14.86 -8.32 -5.89
N GLU A 103 15.95 -8.12 -6.63
CA GLU A 103 17.24 -7.72 -6.07
C GLU A 103 17.13 -6.42 -5.26
N SER A 104 16.39 -5.44 -5.77
CA SER A 104 16.13 -4.16 -5.09
C SER A 104 15.45 -4.36 -3.73
N VAL A 105 14.39 -5.19 -3.65
CA VAL A 105 13.59 -5.35 -2.41
C VAL A 105 14.15 -6.39 -1.43
N THR A 106 15.14 -7.17 -1.84
CA THR A 106 15.77 -8.22 -1.04
C THR A 106 16.19 -7.76 0.37
N PRO A 107 16.82 -6.58 0.58
CA PRO A 107 17.18 -6.14 1.93
C PRO A 107 16.00 -6.03 2.89
N MET A 108 14.82 -5.62 2.39
CA MET A 108 13.61 -5.53 3.20
C MET A 108 13.04 -6.92 3.52
N ALA A 109 13.12 -7.86 2.55
CA ALA A 109 12.68 -9.23 2.74
C ALA A 109 13.58 -9.98 3.74
N GLU A 110 14.91 -9.90 3.57
CA GLU A 110 15.91 -10.52 4.46
C GLU A 110 15.82 -9.99 5.90
N ALA A 111 15.51 -8.70 6.07
CA ALA A 111 15.31 -8.10 7.39
C ALA A 111 13.93 -8.43 8.00
N GLY A 112 13.06 -9.18 7.32
CA GLY A 112 11.69 -9.46 7.76
C GLY A 112 10.80 -8.22 7.83
N LYS A 113 11.16 -7.14 7.09
CA LYS A 113 10.43 -5.88 7.08
C LYS A 113 9.50 -5.69 5.87
N LEU A 114 9.55 -6.58 4.87
CA LEU A 114 8.66 -6.52 3.71
C LEU A 114 7.30 -7.14 4.04
N THR A 115 6.26 -6.32 4.13
CA THR A 115 4.87 -6.78 4.30
C THR A 115 4.33 -7.34 3.00
N ALA A 116 4.44 -6.60 1.91
CA ALA A 116 4.01 -7.05 0.59
C ALA A 116 4.64 -6.22 -0.54
N VAL A 117 4.73 -6.82 -1.72
CA VAL A 117 4.91 -6.11 -2.99
C VAL A 117 3.53 -5.82 -3.56
N LEU A 118 3.19 -4.55 -3.71
CA LEU A 118 1.89 -4.08 -4.18
C LEU A 118 1.84 -3.98 -5.70
N PHE A 119 1.16 -4.90 -6.34
CA PHE A 119 0.81 -4.87 -7.77
C PHE A 119 -0.52 -4.13 -7.96
N GLN A 120 -0.45 -2.82 -8.11
CA GLN A 120 -1.61 -2.02 -8.47
C GLN A 120 -1.77 -2.00 -9.99
N PHE A 121 -2.82 -2.64 -10.53
CA PHE A 121 -3.14 -2.65 -11.96
C PHE A 121 -3.96 -1.43 -12.37
N PRO A 122 -3.77 -0.90 -13.60
CA PRO A 122 -4.46 0.32 -14.05
C PRO A 122 -5.94 0.09 -14.36
N PRO A 123 -6.73 1.18 -14.53
CA PRO A 123 -8.16 1.10 -14.83
C PRO A 123 -8.52 0.38 -16.15
N TRP A 124 -7.59 0.26 -17.08
CA TRP A 124 -7.78 -0.49 -18.34
C TRP A 124 -7.41 -1.97 -18.25
N TYR A 125 -7.00 -2.44 -17.06
CA TYR A 125 -6.64 -3.84 -16.81
C TYR A 125 -7.88 -4.62 -16.36
N ASP A 126 -8.69 -5.05 -17.33
CA ASP A 126 -9.96 -5.73 -17.13
C ASP A 126 -9.82 -7.21 -16.78
N CYS A 127 -10.94 -7.83 -16.33
CA CYS A 127 -10.98 -9.24 -15.97
C CYS A 127 -11.06 -10.14 -17.21
N THR A 128 -9.90 -10.37 -17.84
CA THR A 128 -9.75 -11.28 -18.99
C THR A 128 -8.80 -12.41 -18.66
N GLN A 129 -8.92 -13.54 -19.37
CA GLN A 129 -8.00 -14.67 -19.21
C GLN A 129 -6.53 -14.31 -19.47
N LYS A 130 -6.28 -13.36 -20.40
CA LYS A 130 -4.94 -12.85 -20.67
C LYS A 130 -4.34 -12.20 -19.42
N HIS A 131 -5.11 -11.36 -18.75
CA HIS A 131 -4.68 -10.64 -17.55
C HIS A 131 -4.55 -11.58 -16.34
N VAL A 132 -5.44 -12.55 -16.18
CA VAL A 132 -5.30 -13.60 -15.16
C VAL A 132 -4.01 -14.39 -15.36
N ARG A 133 -3.71 -14.84 -16.60
CA ARG A 133 -2.46 -15.56 -16.91
C ARG A 133 -1.22 -14.72 -16.63
N TYR A 134 -1.27 -13.43 -16.92
CA TYR A 134 -0.15 -12.53 -16.62
C TYR A 134 0.13 -12.40 -15.11
N ILE A 135 -0.92 -12.21 -14.30
CA ILE A 135 -0.78 -12.15 -12.83
C ILE A 135 -0.18 -13.47 -12.30
N ARG A 136 -0.67 -14.62 -12.80
CA ARG A 136 -0.12 -15.94 -12.46
C ARG A 136 1.36 -16.05 -12.83
N SER A 137 1.75 -15.59 -14.01
CA SER A 137 3.16 -15.57 -14.43
C SER A 137 4.03 -14.68 -13.55
N CYS A 138 3.53 -13.53 -13.11
CA CYS A 138 4.23 -12.69 -12.12
C CYS A 138 4.40 -13.43 -10.78
N ARG A 139 3.35 -14.10 -10.28
CA ARG A 139 3.42 -14.92 -9.05
C ARG A 139 4.49 -16.01 -9.16
N GLN A 140 4.52 -16.73 -10.29
CA GLN A 140 5.50 -17.80 -10.53
C GLN A 140 6.94 -17.28 -10.65
N ALA A 141 7.12 -16.06 -11.18
CA ALA A 141 8.45 -15.46 -11.35
C ALA A 141 9.07 -14.96 -10.03
N ILE A 142 8.26 -14.67 -9.02
CA ILE A 142 8.70 -14.17 -7.71
C ILE A 142 7.99 -14.92 -6.56
N PRO A 143 8.20 -16.24 -6.45
CA PRO A 143 7.43 -17.12 -5.55
C PRO A 143 7.66 -16.83 -4.06
N ASP A 144 8.81 -16.28 -3.70
CA ASP A 144 9.22 -16.09 -2.31
C ASP A 144 8.75 -14.76 -1.69
N LEU A 145 8.22 -13.83 -2.53
CA LEU A 145 7.75 -12.55 -2.03
C LEU A 145 6.22 -12.55 -1.80
N PRO A 146 5.74 -11.92 -0.73
CA PRO A 146 4.31 -11.72 -0.53
C PRO A 146 3.78 -10.70 -1.55
N LEU A 147 2.84 -11.12 -2.39
CA LEU A 147 2.25 -10.28 -3.43
C LEU A 147 0.84 -9.81 -3.04
N ALA A 148 0.63 -8.50 -3.05
CA ALA A 148 -0.67 -7.88 -2.90
C ALA A 148 -1.16 -7.35 -4.26
N VAL A 149 -2.41 -7.66 -4.62
CA VAL A 149 -3.00 -7.30 -5.91
C VAL A 149 -4.13 -6.31 -5.70
N GLU A 150 -3.98 -5.12 -6.27
CA GLU A 150 -4.98 -4.07 -6.31
C GLU A 150 -5.53 -3.92 -7.72
N PHE A 151 -6.82 -4.14 -7.87
CA PHE A 151 -7.53 -3.88 -9.11
C PHE A 151 -8.11 -2.46 -9.13
N ARG A 152 -8.11 -1.84 -10.33
CA ARG A 152 -8.68 -0.54 -10.59
C ARG A 152 -9.68 -0.59 -11.75
N ASN A 153 -10.11 -1.77 -12.12
CA ASN A 153 -11.16 -1.98 -13.12
C ASN A 153 -12.31 -2.77 -12.50
N ARG A 154 -13.52 -2.25 -12.60
CA ARG A 154 -14.73 -2.81 -11.98
C ARG A 154 -15.03 -4.23 -12.42
N THR A 155 -14.63 -4.64 -13.64
CA THR A 155 -14.95 -5.98 -14.18
C THR A 155 -14.48 -7.12 -13.27
N TRP A 156 -13.40 -6.94 -12.51
CA TRP A 156 -12.92 -7.95 -11.56
C TRP A 156 -13.94 -8.28 -10.44
N PHE A 157 -14.85 -7.34 -10.15
CA PHE A 157 -15.83 -7.48 -9.07
C PHE A 157 -17.29 -7.37 -9.55
N GLU A 158 -17.53 -7.44 -10.86
CA GLU A 158 -18.87 -7.65 -11.40
C GLU A 158 -19.43 -8.99 -10.93
N PRO A 159 -20.75 -9.13 -10.71
CA PRO A 159 -21.36 -10.35 -10.16
C PRO A 159 -20.91 -11.64 -10.82
N ARG A 160 -20.76 -11.63 -12.16
CA ARG A 160 -20.33 -12.79 -12.95
C ARG A 160 -18.87 -13.20 -12.76
N TYR A 161 -17.98 -12.29 -12.30
CA TYR A 161 -16.53 -12.55 -12.19
C TYR A 161 -16.03 -12.52 -10.74
N ARG A 162 -16.76 -11.89 -9.84
CA ARG A 162 -16.33 -11.63 -8.45
C ARG A 162 -15.85 -12.88 -7.73
N GLU A 163 -16.67 -13.93 -7.74
CA GLU A 163 -16.32 -15.18 -7.05
C GLU A 163 -15.08 -15.82 -7.67
N GLY A 164 -15.00 -15.91 -9.00
CA GLY A 164 -13.83 -16.43 -9.69
C GLY A 164 -12.57 -15.61 -9.46
N SER A 165 -12.68 -14.27 -9.38
CA SER A 165 -11.55 -13.39 -9.08
C SER A 165 -11.00 -13.61 -7.67
N LEU A 166 -11.87 -13.72 -6.67
CA LEU A 166 -11.46 -13.97 -5.29
C LEU A 166 -10.84 -15.36 -5.13
N ARG A 167 -11.46 -16.38 -5.70
CA ARG A 167 -10.94 -17.76 -5.72
C ARG A 167 -9.55 -17.82 -6.38
N PHE A 168 -9.37 -17.15 -7.51
CA PHE A 168 -8.06 -17.05 -8.18
C PHE A 168 -6.99 -16.45 -7.26
N LEU A 169 -7.30 -15.37 -6.53
CA LEU A 169 -6.36 -14.77 -5.59
C LEU A 169 -6.02 -15.73 -4.45
N GLU A 170 -6.99 -16.48 -3.92
CA GLU A 170 -6.78 -17.49 -2.88
C GLU A 170 -5.89 -18.64 -3.36
N GLU A 171 -6.20 -19.22 -4.54
CA GLU A 171 -5.45 -20.33 -5.14
C GLU A 171 -3.98 -19.97 -5.40
N GLU A 172 -3.73 -18.75 -5.88
CA GLU A 172 -2.38 -18.24 -6.15
C GLU A 172 -1.68 -17.66 -4.90
N LYS A 173 -2.32 -17.72 -3.72
CA LYS A 173 -1.81 -17.13 -2.47
C LYS A 173 -1.46 -15.65 -2.63
N LEU A 174 -2.34 -14.90 -3.28
CA LEU A 174 -2.23 -13.47 -3.49
C LEU A 174 -3.07 -12.71 -2.46
N ILE A 175 -2.53 -11.63 -1.92
CA ILE A 175 -3.24 -10.76 -0.97
C ILE A 175 -4.16 -9.86 -1.77
N HIS A 176 -5.49 -10.00 -1.60
CA HIS A 176 -6.45 -9.04 -2.12
C HIS A 176 -6.27 -7.69 -1.41
N VAL A 177 -6.11 -6.62 -2.20
CA VAL A 177 -6.13 -5.25 -1.67
C VAL A 177 -7.54 -4.71 -1.72
N VAL A 178 -8.11 -4.50 -0.54
CA VAL A 178 -9.43 -3.87 -0.40
C VAL A 178 -9.30 -2.38 -0.54
N CYS A 179 -10.00 -1.76 -1.49
CA CYS A 179 -9.96 -0.32 -1.71
C CYS A 179 -11.20 0.37 -1.16
N ASP A 180 -11.02 1.49 -0.45
CA ASP A 180 -12.03 2.51 -0.28
C ASP A 180 -11.72 3.64 -1.25
N GLU A 181 -12.58 3.81 -2.25
CA GLU A 181 -12.39 4.79 -3.31
C GLU A 181 -13.73 5.30 -3.87
N PRO A 182 -13.74 6.46 -4.55
CA PRO A 182 -14.96 6.99 -5.14
C PRO A 182 -15.56 6.04 -6.17
N GLN A 183 -16.87 5.83 -6.15
CA GLN A 183 -17.56 5.01 -7.14
C GLN A 183 -17.83 5.81 -8.42
N ALA A 184 -16.81 5.97 -9.27
CA ALA A 184 -16.78 6.87 -10.42
C ALA A 184 -16.68 6.16 -11.79
N GLY A 185 -17.40 5.06 -11.96
CA GLY A 185 -17.48 4.30 -13.22
C GLY A 185 -16.52 3.11 -13.29
N MET A 186 -16.11 2.72 -14.52
CA MET A 186 -15.33 1.49 -14.75
C MET A 186 -13.93 1.50 -14.13
N GLY A 187 -13.34 2.68 -13.91
CA GLY A 187 -12.03 2.85 -13.30
C GLY A 187 -12.06 2.91 -11.76
N SER A 188 -13.12 2.44 -11.14
CA SER A 188 -13.30 2.33 -9.70
C SER A 188 -13.83 0.95 -9.34
N VAL A 189 -13.36 0.39 -8.24
CA VAL A 189 -13.83 -0.90 -7.73
C VAL A 189 -14.69 -0.72 -6.49
N PRO A 190 -15.69 -1.57 -6.26
CA PRO A 190 -16.42 -1.57 -5.00
C PRO A 190 -15.51 -2.02 -3.85
N ALA A 191 -15.80 -1.58 -2.64
CA ALA A 191 -15.16 -2.14 -1.46
C ALA A 191 -15.60 -3.60 -1.27
N VAL A 192 -14.64 -4.54 -1.39
CA VAL A 192 -14.87 -5.97 -1.22
C VAL A 192 -14.02 -6.45 -0.05
N PRO A 193 -14.53 -6.39 1.21
CA PRO A 193 -13.76 -6.69 2.42
C PRO A 193 -13.63 -8.22 2.63
N VAL A 194 -12.97 -8.90 1.68
CA VAL A 194 -12.71 -10.34 1.69
C VAL A 194 -11.22 -10.59 1.83
N VAL A 195 -10.85 -11.47 2.74
CA VAL A 195 -9.47 -11.93 2.95
C VAL A 195 -9.20 -13.11 2.04
N THR A 196 -8.17 -13.02 1.20
CA THR A 196 -7.72 -14.11 0.30
C THR A 196 -6.41 -14.74 0.72
N HIS A 197 -5.75 -14.22 1.78
CA HIS A 197 -4.49 -14.75 2.28
C HIS A 197 -4.53 -14.84 3.82
N PRO A 198 -4.32 -16.02 4.43
CA PRO A 198 -4.52 -16.22 5.86
C PRO A 198 -3.54 -15.45 6.74
N GLU A 199 -2.33 -15.19 6.26
CA GLU A 199 -1.32 -14.47 7.03
C GLU A 199 -1.55 -12.95 7.00
N GLN A 200 -2.04 -12.39 5.86
CA GLN A 200 -2.05 -10.94 5.65
C GLN A 200 -3.26 -10.48 4.85
N SER A 201 -3.73 -9.28 5.18
CA SER A 201 -4.69 -8.51 4.38
C SER A 201 -4.25 -7.05 4.29
N LEU A 202 -4.58 -6.38 3.20
CA LEU A 202 -4.22 -5.00 2.93
C LEU A 202 -5.45 -4.19 2.55
N ILE A 203 -5.62 -3.03 3.20
CA ILE A 203 -6.71 -2.08 2.91
C ILE A 203 -6.09 -0.74 2.53
N ARG A 204 -6.55 -0.13 1.44
CA ARG A 204 -6.09 1.18 1.00
C ARG A 204 -7.24 2.18 0.91
N PHE A 205 -7.06 3.30 1.60
CA PHE A 205 -8.02 4.40 1.68
C PHE A 205 -7.62 5.51 0.71
N HIS A 206 -8.33 5.63 -0.42
CA HIS A 206 -8.01 6.58 -1.49
C HIS A 206 -8.82 7.88 -1.41
N GLY A 207 -9.68 8.00 -0.39
CA GLY A 207 -10.68 9.05 -0.30
C GLY A 207 -11.92 8.76 -1.16
N ARG A 208 -12.97 9.56 -0.97
CA ARG A 208 -14.25 9.40 -1.67
C ARG A 208 -14.61 10.61 -2.55
N ASN A 209 -13.61 11.38 -2.97
CA ASN A 209 -13.80 12.57 -3.82
C ASN A 209 -14.12 12.17 -5.26
N THR A 210 -15.40 12.07 -5.60
CA THR A 210 -15.88 11.72 -6.95
C THR A 210 -15.52 12.77 -8.01
N SER A 211 -15.51 14.06 -7.65
CA SER A 211 -15.21 15.17 -8.57
C SER A 211 -13.75 15.21 -9.02
N GLY A 212 -12.84 14.72 -8.17
CA GLY A 212 -11.41 14.63 -8.44
C GLY A 212 -10.98 13.35 -9.13
N TRP A 213 -11.82 12.31 -9.16
CA TRP A 213 -11.43 10.98 -9.62
C TRP A 213 -11.14 10.88 -11.11
N ARG A 214 -11.84 11.65 -11.93
CA ARG A 214 -11.64 11.69 -13.37
C ARG A 214 -10.70 12.84 -13.76
N LYS A 215 -9.70 12.55 -14.60
CA LYS A 215 -8.79 13.55 -15.17
C LYS A 215 -9.47 14.25 -16.34
N VAL A 216 -10.35 15.20 -16.09
CA VAL A 216 -11.00 15.98 -17.14
C VAL A 216 -10.34 17.36 -17.19
N GLY A 217 -9.67 17.70 -18.30
CA GLY A 217 -9.13 19.06 -18.56
C GLY A 217 -8.05 19.57 -17.61
N ARG A 218 -7.40 18.69 -16.85
CA ARG A 218 -6.40 19.07 -15.82
C ARG A 218 -4.99 18.59 -16.18
N SER A 219 -3.96 19.36 -15.79
CA SER A 219 -2.58 18.88 -15.81
C SER A 219 -2.40 17.67 -14.88
N ASN A 220 -1.36 16.85 -15.10
CA ASN A 220 -1.10 15.68 -14.24
C ASN A 220 -0.85 16.07 -12.78
N ALA A 221 -0.15 17.18 -12.51
CA ALA A 221 0.12 17.65 -11.15
C ALA A 221 -1.18 18.08 -10.47
N HIS A 222 -1.94 18.99 -11.08
CA HIS A 222 -3.19 19.48 -10.52
C HIS A 222 -4.24 18.38 -10.34
N TRP A 223 -4.30 17.39 -11.25
CA TRP A 223 -5.22 16.26 -11.09
C TRP A 223 -4.84 15.39 -9.90
N ARG A 224 -3.55 15.16 -9.65
CA ARG A 224 -3.08 14.38 -8.50
C ARG A 224 -3.47 15.05 -7.18
N ASP A 225 -3.30 16.36 -7.08
CA ASP A 225 -3.61 17.14 -5.88
C ASP A 225 -5.11 17.11 -5.53
N VAL A 226 -5.97 17.11 -6.56
CA VAL A 226 -7.44 17.07 -6.36
C VAL A 226 -7.94 15.64 -6.14
N ARG A 227 -7.35 14.66 -6.82
CA ARG A 227 -7.81 13.27 -6.80
C ARG A 227 -7.88 12.68 -5.39
N TYR A 228 -6.85 12.93 -4.60
CA TYR A 228 -6.70 12.38 -3.25
C TYR A 228 -7.04 13.40 -2.15
N ALA A 229 -7.55 14.58 -2.52
CA ALA A 229 -8.00 15.59 -1.56
C ALA A 229 -9.32 15.15 -0.92
N TYR A 230 -9.21 14.45 0.18
CA TYR A 230 -10.34 13.94 0.93
C TYR A 230 -9.98 13.74 2.40
N ARG A 231 -10.84 14.22 3.29
CA ARG A 231 -10.76 13.92 4.71
C ARG A 231 -11.93 13.03 5.09
N TYR A 232 -11.63 11.80 5.53
CA TYR A 232 -12.65 10.90 6.05
C TYR A 232 -13.27 11.47 7.32
N SER A 233 -14.60 11.39 7.41
CA SER A 233 -15.31 11.69 8.65
C SER A 233 -15.16 10.55 9.67
N GLU A 234 -15.51 10.83 10.92
CA GLU A 234 -15.48 9.80 11.97
C GLU A 234 -16.49 8.68 11.70
N GLU A 235 -17.66 9.01 11.17
CA GLU A 235 -18.70 8.05 10.78
C GLU A 235 -18.17 7.10 9.69
N GLU A 236 -17.53 7.64 8.65
CA GLU A 236 -16.95 6.83 7.57
C GLU A 236 -15.82 5.91 8.07
N LEU A 237 -14.99 6.39 9.00
CA LEU A 237 -13.97 5.55 9.62
C LEU A 237 -14.58 4.49 10.53
N THR A 238 -15.65 4.82 11.25
CA THR A 238 -16.37 3.87 12.12
C THR A 238 -17.02 2.73 11.33
N GLU A 239 -17.53 2.98 10.12
CA GLU A 239 -17.98 1.91 9.21
C GLU A 239 -16.85 0.90 8.92
N TRP A 240 -15.62 1.39 8.77
CA TRP A 240 -14.47 0.55 8.50
C TRP A 240 -13.95 -0.21 9.72
N VAL A 241 -14.14 0.32 10.92
CA VAL A 241 -13.77 -0.39 12.17
C VAL A 241 -14.42 -1.77 12.23
N GLU A 242 -15.72 -1.86 11.94
CA GLU A 242 -16.43 -3.14 11.97
C GLU A 242 -15.94 -4.09 10.85
N ARG A 243 -15.73 -3.58 9.64
CA ARG A 243 -15.16 -4.37 8.52
C ARG A 243 -13.77 -4.91 8.85
N VAL A 244 -12.91 -4.08 9.43
CA VAL A 244 -11.55 -4.48 9.86
C VAL A 244 -11.62 -5.57 10.94
N ARG A 245 -12.52 -5.43 11.93
CA ARG A 245 -12.74 -6.45 12.97
C ARG A 245 -13.19 -7.79 12.40
N GLN A 246 -14.10 -7.77 11.41
CA GLN A 246 -14.54 -8.98 10.71
C GLN A 246 -13.38 -9.62 9.92
N MET A 247 -12.64 -8.84 9.12
CA MET A 247 -11.50 -9.33 8.36
C MET A 247 -10.40 -9.90 9.27
N LYS A 248 -10.22 -9.35 10.48
CA LYS A 248 -9.24 -9.82 11.47
C LYS A 248 -9.49 -11.26 11.94
N ARG A 249 -10.71 -11.76 11.79
CA ARG A 249 -11.03 -13.18 12.12
C ARG A 249 -10.43 -14.15 11.10
N SER A 250 -10.11 -13.68 9.90
CA SER A 250 -9.64 -14.50 8.76
C SER A 250 -8.19 -14.21 8.35
N ALA A 251 -7.54 -13.16 8.89
CA ALA A 251 -6.14 -12.84 8.63
C ALA A 251 -5.38 -12.65 9.93
N LYS A 252 -4.13 -13.14 10.01
CA LYS A 252 -3.26 -12.93 11.19
C LYS A 252 -2.88 -11.47 11.33
N GLN A 253 -2.61 -10.77 10.22
CA GLN A 253 -2.24 -9.36 10.19
C GLN A 253 -3.06 -8.60 9.17
N ILE A 254 -3.48 -7.38 9.52
CA ILE A 254 -4.13 -6.44 8.61
C ILE A 254 -3.31 -5.15 8.57
N THR A 255 -3.00 -4.69 7.36
CA THR A 255 -2.33 -3.41 7.13
C THR A 255 -3.31 -2.43 6.49
N LEU A 256 -3.45 -1.26 7.10
CA LEU A 256 -4.27 -0.16 6.60
C LEU A 256 -3.35 0.97 6.12
N LEU A 257 -3.53 1.41 4.87
CA LEU A 257 -2.73 2.48 4.26
C LEU A 257 -3.62 3.61 3.77
N PHE A 258 -3.41 4.80 4.32
CA PHE A 258 -4.12 6.01 3.92
C PHE A 258 -3.38 6.71 2.78
N ASN A 259 -4.06 6.85 1.63
CA ASN A 259 -3.55 7.46 0.41
C ASN A 259 -4.29 8.78 0.04
N ASN A 260 -5.11 9.30 0.94
CA ASN A 260 -5.84 10.55 0.80
C ASN A 260 -4.96 11.76 1.19
N ASN A 261 -3.78 11.90 0.57
CA ASN A 261 -2.71 12.77 1.04
C ASN A 261 -2.51 14.04 0.21
N SER A 262 -3.57 14.74 -0.19
CA SER A 262 -3.38 16.00 -0.92
C SER A 262 -3.23 17.25 -0.04
N ARG A 263 -3.50 17.14 1.27
CA ARG A 263 -3.47 18.25 2.24
C ARG A 263 -3.09 17.82 3.67
N GLY A 264 -2.31 16.74 3.83
CA GLY A 264 -1.95 16.21 5.15
C GLY A 264 -3.01 15.33 5.80
N ASP A 265 -4.22 15.20 5.22
CA ASP A 265 -5.36 14.49 5.80
C ASP A 265 -5.09 13.00 6.08
N ALA A 266 -4.21 12.36 5.30
CA ALA A 266 -3.91 10.93 5.45
C ALA A 266 -3.35 10.59 6.84
N ALA A 267 -2.40 11.38 7.35
CA ALA A 267 -1.78 11.15 8.65
C ALA A 267 -2.78 11.32 9.80
N ASP A 268 -3.64 12.34 9.73
CA ASP A 268 -4.68 12.58 10.72
C ASP A 268 -5.72 11.45 10.74
N ASN A 269 -6.22 11.04 9.55
CA ASN A 269 -7.16 9.94 9.44
C ASN A 269 -6.55 8.60 9.89
N ALA A 270 -5.26 8.34 9.60
CA ALA A 270 -4.57 7.16 10.09
C ALA A 270 -4.50 7.12 11.62
N LYS A 271 -4.17 8.26 12.27
CA LYS A 271 -4.17 8.39 13.73
C LYS A 271 -5.58 8.25 14.31
N GLN A 272 -6.60 8.81 13.66
CA GLN A 272 -8.00 8.68 14.07
C GLN A 272 -8.47 7.22 13.98
N MET A 273 -8.19 6.52 12.89
CA MET A 273 -8.49 5.09 12.73
C MET A 273 -7.82 4.24 13.81
N ALA A 274 -6.56 4.55 14.18
CA ALA A 274 -5.87 3.84 15.25
C ALA A 274 -6.62 3.99 16.58
N ARG A 275 -7.07 5.20 16.92
CA ARG A 275 -7.87 5.44 18.13
C ARG A 275 -9.20 4.68 18.11
N LEU A 276 -9.93 4.71 17.00
CA LEU A 276 -11.24 4.03 16.86
C LEU A 276 -11.11 2.49 16.94
N LEU A 277 -10.00 1.94 16.46
CA LEU A 277 -9.70 0.52 16.56
C LEU A 277 -9.13 0.11 17.93
N GLY A 278 -8.72 1.06 18.78
CA GLY A 278 -8.00 0.80 20.01
C GLY A 278 -6.61 0.22 19.78
N VAL A 279 -5.95 0.62 18.66
CA VAL A 279 -4.63 0.11 18.27
C VAL A 279 -3.55 1.04 18.79
N GLU A 280 -2.73 0.55 19.71
CA GLU A 280 -1.50 1.23 20.12
C GLU A 280 -0.33 0.74 19.27
N SER A 281 0.37 1.67 18.63
CA SER A 281 1.60 1.36 17.89
C SER A 281 2.75 1.21 18.87
N THR A 282 3.29 0.00 18.97
CA THR A 282 4.46 -0.34 19.79
C THR A 282 5.73 -0.43 18.94
N GLY A 283 6.89 -0.21 19.55
CA GLY A 283 8.18 -0.34 18.86
C GLY A 283 8.45 0.74 17.81
N LEU A 284 7.81 1.90 17.92
CA LEU A 284 8.09 3.07 17.09
C LEU A 284 9.49 3.62 17.36
N ALA A 285 10.05 4.36 16.39
CA ALA A 285 11.27 5.13 16.61
C ALA A 285 11.05 6.17 17.74
N PRO A 286 12.10 6.47 18.54
CA PRO A 286 12.03 7.54 19.52
C PRO A 286 11.67 8.86 18.87
N ARG A 287 10.70 9.58 19.44
CA ARG A 287 10.42 10.97 19.04
C ARG A 287 11.33 11.90 19.84
N GLN A 288 11.93 12.86 19.19
CA GLN A 288 12.47 14.01 19.92
C GLN A 288 11.26 14.71 20.56
N MET A 289 11.16 14.62 21.90
CA MET A 289 10.30 15.53 22.63
C MET A 289 10.90 16.92 22.47
N GLU A 290 10.14 17.86 21.94
CA GLU A 290 10.51 19.28 22.02
C GLU A 290 10.62 19.61 23.50
N MET A 291 11.83 19.81 23.99
CA MET A 291 12.04 20.45 25.28
C MET A 291 11.77 21.94 25.06
N PHE A 292 10.67 22.41 25.61
CA PHE A 292 10.34 23.82 25.71
C PHE A 292 11.29 24.54 26.63
#